data_09ba27a0b16f22f7e6c8a89744684a7f
#
_entry.id   09ba27a0b16f22f7e6c8a89744684a7f
#
_cell.length_a   1.000
_cell.length_b   1.000
_cell.length_c   1.000
_cell.angle_alpha   90.00
_cell.angle_beta   90.00
_cell.angle_gamma   90.00
#
_symmetry.space_group_name_H-M   'P 1'
#
loop_
_entity.id
_entity.type
_entity.pdbx_description
1 polymer ?
#
loop_
_entity_poly.entity_id
_entity_poly.type
_entity_poly.pdbx_seq_one_letter_code
_entity_poly.pdbx_strand_id
1 'polypeptide(L)'
;KMQSIDLNSRLSGKRRRMQKGLEYACKSAIGITALLMLVFFVTLGYRGIGAFTQTKIDVNVISIESSTKKTINQAMYHLVEDPDRKTKKGLRQLVTPNAYSTLDIETPGIYTLVAHTDVDMYVKGVYDKLSDNQRVITDQLIEQDKIYRTFNWDFWTNSDSRSPEIAGIWGAVIGTVYTIGLAVLFAFPIGVGCATYMEEFQTRKRGWVRDFMEININNLAAVPSIVYGLLGLAVLINFFGMPRSASLVGAVTLGILVLPVIVISARTALRTVPQHI
;
A
#
# COMPACT_ATOMS: atom_id res chain seq x y z
N LYS A 1 3.72 69.33 0.67
CA LYS A 1 4.63 68.30 1.22
C LYS A 1 4.01 67.47 2.36
N MET A 2 3.08 68.04 3.13
CA MET A 2 2.43 67.31 4.25
C MET A 2 1.39 66.28 3.82
N GLN A 3 0.64 66.50 2.76
CA GLN A 3 -0.40 65.54 2.26
C GLN A 3 0.16 64.25 1.69
N SER A 4 1.37 64.25 1.11
CA SER A 4 1.98 63.01 0.53
C SER A 4 2.49 62.06 1.63
N ILE A 5 2.83 62.55 2.81
CA ILE A 5 3.31 61.72 3.95
C ILE A 5 2.15 60.97 4.58
N ASP A 6 0.97 61.60 4.69
CA ASP A 6 -0.23 60.97 5.29
C ASP A 6 -0.84 59.85 4.39
N LEU A 7 -0.82 60.04 3.07
CA LEU A 7 -1.23 59.03 2.11
C LEU A 7 -0.31 57.80 2.14
N ASN A 8 0.99 57.99 2.27
CA ASN A 8 1.96 56.90 2.34
C ASN A 8 1.85 56.08 3.63
N SER A 9 1.54 56.74 4.76
CA SER A 9 1.31 56.11 6.06
C SER A 9 0.01 55.29 6.06
N ARG A 10 -1.08 55.81 5.45
CA ARG A 10 -2.35 55.08 5.30
C ARG A 10 -2.25 53.87 4.35
N LEU A 11 -1.50 54.01 3.25
CA LEU A 11 -1.24 52.88 2.32
C LEU A 11 -0.39 51.79 2.98
N SER A 12 0.60 52.17 3.80
CA SER A 12 1.42 51.22 4.55
C SER A 12 0.60 50.47 5.61
N GLY A 13 -0.31 51.16 6.31
CA GLY A 13 -1.22 50.54 7.28
C GLY A 13 -2.20 49.53 6.63
N LYS A 14 -2.74 49.87 5.45
CA LYS A 14 -3.63 48.97 4.71
C LYS A 14 -2.89 47.73 4.19
N ARG A 15 -1.67 47.89 3.66
CA ARG A 15 -0.78 46.78 3.22
C ARG A 15 -0.46 45.85 4.39
N ARG A 16 -0.12 46.42 5.58
CA ARG A 16 0.20 45.63 6.76
C ARG A 16 -0.99 44.84 7.30
N ARG A 17 -2.21 45.38 7.21
CA ARG A 17 -3.45 44.64 7.54
C ARG A 17 -3.73 43.53 6.54
N MET A 18 -3.55 43.77 5.25
CA MET A 18 -3.69 42.73 4.21
C MET A 18 -2.65 41.59 4.39
N GLN A 19 -1.39 41.94 4.70
CA GLN A 19 -0.35 40.94 4.97
C GLN A 19 -0.70 40.09 6.19
N LYS A 20 -1.15 40.68 7.29
CA LYS A 20 -1.62 39.91 8.46
C LYS A 20 -2.82 39.07 8.15
N GLY A 21 -3.80 39.58 7.39
CA GLY A 21 -4.95 38.79 6.94
C GLY A 21 -4.54 37.59 6.09
N LEU A 22 -3.60 37.78 5.15
CA LEU A 22 -3.04 36.69 4.35
C LEU A 22 -2.29 35.66 5.21
N GLU A 23 -1.49 36.14 6.16
CA GLU A 23 -0.74 35.28 7.09
C GLU A 23 -1.69 34.41 7.94
N TYR A 24 -2.77 34.99 8.48
CA TYR A 24 -3.78 34.25 9.22
C TYR A 24 -4.53 33.26 8.31
N ALA A 25 -4.85 33.65 7.08
CA ALA A 25 -5.47 32.77 6.11
C ALA A 25 -4.58 31.57 5.75
N CYS A 26 -3.29 31.80 5.54
CA CYS A 26 -2.32 30.73 5.30
C CYS A 26 -2.16 29.81 6.53
N LYS A 27 -2.04 30.38 7.72
CA LYS A 27 -1.94 29.59 8.97
C LYS A 27 -3.20 28.77 9.22
N SER A 28 -4.39 29.34 8.98
CA SER A 28 -5.66 28.61 9.13
C SER A 28 -5.79 27.50 8.07
N ALA A 29 -5.39 27.74 6.83
CA ALA A 29 -5.39 26.72 5.78
C ALA A 29 -4.46 25.54 6.14
N ILE A 30 -3.24 25.83 6.64
CA ILE A 30 -2.33 24.79 7.12
C ILE A 30 -2.94 24.02 8.29
N GLY A 31 -3.53 24.74 9.27
CA GLY A 31 -4.19 24.11 10.41
C GLY A 31 -5.36 23.22 10.02
N ILE A 32 -6.20 23.65 9.10
CA ILE A 32 -7.32 22.85 8.56
C ILE A 32 -6.80 21.61 7.84
N THR A 33 -5.78 21.76 6.99
CA THR A 33 -5.19 20.62 6.26
C THR A 33 -4.58 19.61 7.22
N ALA A 34 -3.85 20.07 8.24
CA ALA A 34 -3.27 19.22 9.27
C ALA A 34 -4.37 18.47 10.06
N LEU A 35 -5.45 19.17 10.43
CA LEU A 35 -6.60 18.56 11.11
C LEU A 35 -7.28 17.49 10.25
N LEU A 36 -7.52 17.79 8.98
CA LEU A 36 -8.12 16.82 8.05
C LEU A 36 -7.23 15.58 7.88
N MET A 37 -5.91 15.79 7.77
CA MET A 37 -4.94 14.68 7.71
C MET A 37 -4.97 13.85 9.00
N LEU A 38 -5.00 14.51 10.16
CA LEU A 38 -5.09 13.82 11.45
C LEU A 38 -6.37 12.98 11.54
N VAL A 39 -7.52 13.56 11.20
CA VAL A 39 -8.82 12.85 11.20
C VAL A 39 -8.79 11.67 10.24
N PHE A 40 -8.21 11.85 9.06
CA PHE A 40 -8.03 10.77 8.08
C PHE A 40 -7.20 9.60 8.65
N PHE A 41 -6.01 9.89 9.20
CA PHE A 41 -5.15 8.83 9.75
C PHE A 41 -5.74 8.16 10.99
N VAL A 42 -6.39 8.93 11.88
CA VAL A 42 -7.09 8.36 13.04
C VAL A 42 -8.23 7.43 12.59
N THR A 43 -9.02 7.86 11.61
CA THR A 43 -10.12 7.03 11.09
C THR A 43 -9.60 5.79 10.39
N LEU A 44 -8.53 5.93 9.59
CA LEU A 44 -7.87 4.81 8.92
C LEU A 44 -7.30 3.82 9.94
N GLY A 45 -6.60 4.32 10.99
CA GLY A 45 -6.06 3.50 12.06
C GLY A 45 -7.15 2.76 12.82
N TYR A 46 -8.20 3.46 13.22
CA TYR A 46 -9.33 2.85 13.95
C TYR A 46 -10.01 1.73 13.15
N ARG A 47 -10.25 1.95 11.85
CA ARG A 47 -10.82 0.92 10.97
C ARG A 47 -9.84 -0.20 10.66
N GLY A 48 -8.55 0.10 10.60
CA GLY A 48 -7.49 -0.86 10.30
C GLY A 48 -7.18 -1.83 11.44
N ILE A 49 -7.48 -1.48 12.70
CA ILE A 49 -7.22 -2.35 13.86
C ILE A 49 -7.89 -3.73 13.70
N GLY A 50 -9.07 -3.78 13.07
CA GLY A 50 -9.77 -5.03 12.79
C GLY A 50 -8.99 -6.03 11.92
N ALA A 51 -8.03 -5.57 11.11
CA ALA A 51 -7.21 -6.42 10.25
C ALA A 51 -6.20 -7.27 11.05
N PHE A 52 -5.81 -6.84 12.24
CA PHE A 52 -4.87 -7.57 13.11
C PHE A 52 -5.51 -8.75 13.85
N THR A 53 -6.83 -8.90 13.76
CA THR A 53 -7.54 -10.05 14.32
C THR A 53 -8.28 -10.79 13.22
N GLN A 54 -8.38 -12.11 13.36
CA GLN A 54 -9.00 -13.00 12.41
C GLN A 54 -9.92 -13.96 13.17
N THR A 55 -11.11 -14.22 12.65
CA THR A 55 -12.02 -15.20 13.19
C THR A 55 -11.70 -16.58 12.62
N LYS A 56 -11.56 -17.56 13.48
CA LYS A 56 -11.27 -18.95 13.13
C LYS A 56 -12.38 -19.87 13.60
N ILE A 57 -12.53 -20.98 12.88
CA ILE A 57 -13.54 -22.02 13.16
C ILE A 57 -12.82 -23.35 13.30
N ASP A 58 -12.95 -24.00 14.44
CA ASP A 58 -12.40 -25.33 14.66
C ASP A 58 -13.39 -26.40 14.22
N VAL A 59 -12.91 -27.29 13.36
CA VAL A 59 -13.66 -28.42 12.83
C VAL A 59 -12.96 -29.74 13.17
N ASN A 60 -13.73 -30.75 13.56
CA ASN A 60 -13.18 -32.07 13.82
C ASN A 60 -13.36 -32.96 12.57
N VAL A 61 -12.26 -33.31 11.93
CA VAL A 61 -12.22 -34.23 10.80
C VAL A 61 -12.16 -35.65 11.33
N ILE A 62 -13.25 -36.39 11.19
CA ILE A 62 -13.39 -37.79 11.63
C ILE A 62 -12.97 -38.76 10.52
N SER A 63 -13.31 -38.43 9.27
CA SER A 63 -13.02 -39.27 8.10
C SER A 63 -12.46 -38.44 6.96
N ILE A 64 -11.51 -39.02 6.22
CA ILE A 64 -10.88 -38.36 5.06
C ILE A 64 -11.57 -38.87 3.79
N GLU A 65 -12.09 -37.92 3.04
CA GLU A 65 -12.72 -38.14 1.76
C GLU A 65 -11.71 -37.99 0.58
N SER A 66 -12.11 -38.38 -0.61
CA SER A 66 -11.31 -38.27 -1.82
C SER A 66 -10.88 -36.84 -2.21
N SER A 67 -11.37 -35.82 -1.54
CA SER A 67 -11.06 -34.40 -1.76
C SER A 67 -11.12 -33.64 -0.45
N THR A 68 -10.11 -32.81 -0.20
CA THR A 68 -10.03 -31.91 0.97
C THR A 68 -11.32 -31.09 1.17
N LYS A 69 -11.92 -30.61 0.06
CA LYS A 69 -13.20 -29.90 0.10
C LYS A 69 -14.36 -30.73 0.62
N LYS A 70 -14.43 -32.01 0.25
CA LYS A 70 -15.48 -32.91 0.74
C LYS A 70 -15.27 -33.23 2.21
N THR A 71 -14.04 -33.52 2.60
CA THR A 71 -13.63 -33.77 3.97
C THR A 71 -14.03 -32.61 4.89
N ILE A 72 -13.68 -31.37 4.53
CA ILE A 72 -14.03 -30.18 5.30
C ILE A 72 -15.55 -29.97 5.35
N ASN A 73 -16.25 -30.10 4.22
CA ASN A 73 -17.71 -29.97 4.22
C ASN A 73 -18.38 -30.98 5.17
N GLN A 74 -17.86 -32.20 5.21
CA GLN A 74 -18.37 -33.25 6.10
C GLN A 74 -18.06 -32.91 7.56
N ALA A 75 -16.84 -32.47 7.86
CA ALA A 75 -16.46 -31.99 9.19
C ALA A 75 -17.33 -30.81 9.64
N MET A 76 -17.63 -29.86 8.74
CA MET A 76 -18.55 -28.75 9.03
C MET A 76 -19.98 -29.25 9.34
N TYR A 77 -20.46 -30.31 8.69
CA TYR A 77 -21.79 -30.84 9.00
C TYR A 77 -21.88 -31.50 10.38
N HIS A 78 -20.77 -31.99 10.91
CA HIS A 78 -20.69 -32.53 12.27
C HIS A 78 -20.66 -31.46 13.37
N LEU A 79 -20.58 -30.17 13.01
CA LEU A 79 -20.66 -29.07 13.99
C LEU A 79 -22.07 -28.88 14.55
N VAL A 80 -23.11 -29.32 13.82
CA VAL A 80 -24.52 -29.23 14.24
C VAL A 80 -25.12 -30.63 14.21
N GLU A 81 -25.90 -30.99 15.21
CA GLU A 81 -26.61 -32.26 15.28
C GLU A 81 -27.71 -32.28 14.19
N ASP A 82 -27.71 -33.31 13.37
CA ASP A 82 -28.70 -33.57 12.30
C ASP A 82 -29.04 -32.32 11.42
N PRO A 83 -28.06 -31.76 10.69
CA PRO A 83 -28.27 -30.54 9.92
C PRO A 83 -29.17 -30.78 8.71
N ASP A 84 -30.24 -30.01 8.57
CA ASP A 84 -31.11 -30.03 7.40
C ASP A 84 -30.37 -29.46 6.15
N ARG A 85 -31.03 -29.53 4.98
CA ARG A 85 -30.43 -29.06 3.72
C ARG A 85 -30.06 -27.56 3.73
N LYS A 86 -30.84 -26.73 4.45
CA LYS A 86 -30.57 -25.28 4.55
C LYS A 86 -29.38 -25.01 5.46
N THR A 87 -29.31 -25.72 6.61
CA THR A 87 -28.21 -25.65 7.58
C THR A 87 -26.90 -26.12 6.94
N LYS A 88 -26.90 -27.22 6.17
CA LYS A 88 -25.72 -27.68 5.40
C LYS A 88 -25.22 -26.63 4.40
N LYS A 89 -26.14 -25.90 3.74
CA LYS A 89 -25.76 -24.81 2.85
C LYS A 89 -25.15 -23.63 3.64
N GLY A 90 -25.76 -23.24 4.76
CA GLY A 90 -25.29 -22.20 5.67
C GLY A 90 -23.88 -22.49 6.18
N LEU A 91 -23.67 -23.69 6.74
CA LEU A 91 -22.37 -24.12 7.26
C LEU A 91 -21.24 -24.01 6.24
N ARG A 92 -21.45 -24.45 5.00
CA ARG A 92 -20.43 -24.34 3.93
C ARG A 92 -20.07 -22.89 3.57
N GLN A 93 -20.97 -21.95 3.81
CA GLN A 93 -20.75 -20.53 3.53
C GLN A 93 -20.06 -19.78 4.67
N LEU A 94 -19.92 -20.41 5.84
CA LEU A 94 -19.21 -19.82 6.97
C LEU A 94 -17.69 -19.81 6.78
N VAL A 95 -17.18 -20.62 5.86
CA VAL A 95 -15.74 -20.79 5.60
C VAL A 95 -15.41 -20.33 4.17
N THR A 96 -14.27 -19.69 4.00
CA THR A 96 -13.78 -19.23 2.71
C THR A 96 -13.44 -20.40 1.81
N PRO A 97 -13.91 -20.42 0.55
CA PRO A 97 -13.59 -21.50 -0.40
C PRO A 97 -12.08 -21.71 -0.59
N ASN A 98 -11.28 -20.67 -0.52
CA ASN A 98 -9.83 -20.75 -0.66
C ASN A 98 -9.12 -21.34 0.59
N ALA A 99 -9.77 -21.40 1.73
CA ALA A 99 -9.23 -22.07 2.91
C ALA A 99 -9.01 -23.58 2.69
N TYR A 100 -9.73 -24.15 1.72
CA TYR A 100 -9.56 -25.57 1.35
C TYR A 100 -8.26 -25.87 0.61
N SER A 101 -7.68 -24.87 -0.07
CA SER A 101 -6.49 -25.06 -0.90
C SER A 101 -5.18 -24.99 -0.12
N THR A 102 -5.22 -24.45 1.10
CA THR A 102 -4.05 -24.27 1.95
C THR A 102 -3.88 -25.37 3.01
N LEU A 103 -4.89 -26.25 3.14
CA LEU A 103 -4.89 -27.33 4.14
C LEU A 103 -4.58 -28.65 3.50
N ASP A 104 -3.49 -29.26 3.93
CA ASP A 104 -3.17 -30.64 3.66
C ASP A 104 -3.74 -31.52 4.79
N ILE A 105 -4.88 -32.19 4.52
CA ILE A 105 -5.57 -33.01 5.51
C ILE A 105 -5.21 -34.46 5.25
N GLU A 106 -4.15 -34.93 5.90
CA GLU A 106 -3.67 -36.31 5.79
C GLU A 106 -4.16 -37.22 6.92
N THR A 107 -4.54 -36.66 8.06
CA THR A 107 -4.94 -37.42 9.24
C THR A 107 -6.23 -36.89 9.84
N PRO A 108 -7.07 -37.76 10.50
CA PRO A 108 -8.19 -37.27 11.31
C PRO A 108 -7.70 -36.42 12.48
N GLY A 109 -8.43 -35.36 12.80
CA GLY A 109 -8.04 -34.44 13.89
C GLY A 109 -8.80 -33.12 13.86
N ILE A 110 -8.43 -32.22 14.74
CA ILE A 110 -9.00 -30.87 14.79
C ILE A 110 -8.22 -29.97 13.83
N TYR A 111 -8.95 -29.34 12.93
CA TYR A 111 -8.41 -28.39 11.96
C TYR A 111 -9.07 -27.03 12.15
N THR A 112 -8.25 -25.99 12.12
CA THR A 112 -8.69 -24.61 12.27
C THR A 112 -8.84 -23.98 10.88
N LEU A 113 -10.05 -23.54 10.57
CA LEU A 113 -10.40 -22.88 9.30
C LEU A 113 -10.56 -21.38 9.49
N VAL A 114 -10.22 -20.61 8.46
CA VAL A 114 -10.48 -19.16 8.43
C VAL A 114 -11.96 -18.95 8.09
N ALA A 115 -12.65 -18.16 8.91
CA ALA A 115 -14.03 -17.79 8.68
C ALA A 115 -14.17 -16.89 7.45
N HIS A 116 -15.31 -16.97 6.77
CA HIS A 116 -15.64 -16.06 5.67
C HIS A 116 -15.74 -14.62 6.17
N THR A 117 -15.41 -13.65 5.31
CA THR A 117 -15.41 -12.22 5.64
C THR A 117 -16.67 -11.75 6.36
N ASP A 118 -17.86 -12.19 5.92
CA ASP A 118 -19.13 -11.78 6.53
C ASP A 118 -19.28 -12.29 7.97
N VAL A 119 -18.77 -13.51 8.24
CA VAL A 119 -18.75 -14.08 9.60
C VAL A 119 -17.73 -13.32 10.47
N ASP A 120 -16.54 -13.05 9.95
CA ASP A 120 -15.50 -12.30 10.66
C ASP A 120 -16.00 -10.90 11.06
N MET A 121 -16.70 -10.21 10.14
CA MET A 121 -17.25 -8.87 10.40
C MET A 121 -18.41 -8.90 11.38
N TYR A 122 -19.24 -9.94 11.34
CA TYR A 122 -20.30 -10.16 12.31
C TYR A 122 -19.75 -10.38 13.73
N VAL A 123 -18.79 -11.28 13.88
CA VAL A 123 -18.12 -11.57 15.17
C VAL A 123 -17.37 -10.34 15.71
N LYS A 124 -16.84 -9.48 14.85
CA LYS A 124 -16.20 -8.20 15.20
C LYS A 124 -17.20 -7.09 15.53
N GLY A 125 -18.48 -7.27 15.24
CA GLY A 125 -19.52 -6.25 15.45
C GLY A 125 -19.43 -5.06 14.50
N VAL A 126 -18.81 -5.23 13.31
CA VAL A 126 -18.63 -4.15 12.33
C VAL A 126 -19.86 -4.00 11.45
N TYR A 127 -20.36 -5.09 10.90
CA TYR A 127 -21.63 -5.16 10.16
C TYR A 127 -22.17 -6.59 10.15
N ASP A 128 -23.46 -6.71 9.86
CA ASP A 128 -24.18 -7.98 9.74
C ASP A 128 -24.77 -8.13 8.33
N LYS A 129 -24.19 -9.03 7.55
CA LYS A 129 -24.68 -9.44 6.23
C LYS A 129 -25.05 -10.93 6.19
N LEU A 130 -25.06 -11.58 7.35
CA LEU A 130 -25.45 -12.97 7.44
C LEU A 130 -26.94 -13.14 7.19
N SER A 131 -27.33 -14.24 6.54
CA SER A 131 -28.71 -14.66 6.53
C SER A 131 -29.14 -15.13 7.92
N ASP A 132 -30.44 -15.09 8.23
CA ASP A 132 -30.96 -15.49 9.55
C ASP A 132 -30.47 -16.88 9.96
N ASN A 133 -30.43 -17.82 9.03
CA ASN A 133 -29.93 -19.17 9.28
C ASN A 133 -28.42 -19.20 9.61
N GLN A 134 -27.61 -18.40 8.88
CA GLN A 134 -26.17 -18.30 9.17
C GLN A 134 -25.89 -17.64 10.49
N ARG A 135 -26.69 -16.65 10.88
CA ARG A 135 -26.58 -15.96 12.17
C ARG A 135 -26.83 -16.94 13.32
N VAL A 136 -27.95 -17.67 13.28
CA VAL A 136 -28.26 -18.67 14.32
C VAL A 136 -27.15 -19.72 14.45
N ILE A 137 -26.65 -20.24 13.31
CA ILE A 137 -25.55 -21.22 13.33
C ILE A 137 -24.27 -20.59 13.94
N THR A 138 -23.94 -19.36 13.52
CA THR A 138 -22.73 -18.67 14.01
C THR A 138 -22.81 -18.44 15.52
N ASP A 139 -23.95 -17.96 16.04
CA ASP A 139 -24.15 -17.74 17.46
C ASP A 139 -24.04 -19.05 18.27
N GLN A 140 -24.64 -20.12 17.80
CA GLN A 140 -24.50 -21.46 18.42
C GLN A 140 -23.05 -21.94 18.46
N LEU A 141 -22.28 -21.70 17.37
CA LEU A 141 -20.87 -22.10 17.31
C LEU A 141 -19.97 -21.21 18.20
N ILE A 142 -20.35 -19.95 18.41
CA ILE A 142 -19.68 -19.06 19.37
C ILE A 142 -19.92 -19.56 20.81
N GLU A 143 -21.17 -19.89 21.16
CA GLU A 143 -21.50 -20.44 22.47
C GLU A 143 -20.81 -21.78 22.77
N GLN A 144 -20.46 -22.54 21.72
CA GLN A 144 -19.70 -23.79 21.82
C GLN A 144 -18.20 -23.62 21.83
N ASP A 145 -17.68 -22.38 21.85
CA ASP A 145 -16.25 -22.04 21.72
C ASP A 145 -15.56 -22.58 20.44
N LYS A 146 -16.36 -22.90 19.40
CA LYS A 146 -15.85 -23.38 18.12
C LYS A 146 -15.51 -22.25 17.17
N ILE A 147 -16.06 -21.05 17.37
CA ILE A 147 -15.73 -19.82 16.66
C ILE A 147 -15.10 -18.85 17.66
N TYR A 148 -13.88 -18.42 17.36
CA TYR A 148 -13.13 -17.51 18.23
C TYR A 148 -12.26 -16.55 17.43
N ARG A 149 -11.84 -15.48 18.06
CA ARG A 149 -10.95 -14.49 17.48
C ARG A 149 -9.52 -14.73 17.92
N THR A 150 -8.60 -14.65 16.97
CA THR A 150 -7.16 -14.79 17.24
C THR A 150 -6.38 -13.69 16.50
N PHE A 151 -5.09 -13.56 16.83
CA PHE A 151 -4.20 -12.67 16.10
C PHE A 151 -4.03 -13.16 14.67
N ASN A 152 -4.11 -12.24 13.70
CA ASN A 152 -4.03 -12.54 12.28
C ASN A 152 -2.57 -12.61 11.82
N TRP A 153 -1.94 -13.77 11.99
CA TRP A 153 -0.60 -14.03 11.46
C TRP A 153 -0.57 -14.07 9.93
N ASP A 154 -1.66 -14.53 9.33
CA ASP A 154 -1.80 -14.65 7.88
C ASP A 154 -1.66 -13.29 7.19
N PHE A 155 -2.11 -12.21 7.85
CA PHE A 155 -1.91 -10.84 7.38
C PHE A 155 -0.43 -10.48 7.19
N TRP A 156 0.48 -10.99 8.02
CA TRP A 156 1.90 -10.69 7.96
C TRP A 156 2.68 -11.62 7.03
N THR A 157 2.20 -12.84 6.82
CA THR A 157 2.95 -13.89 6.11
C THR A 157 2.43 -14.16 4.71
N ASN A 158 1.14 -13.91 4.46
CA ASN A 158 0.55 -14.18 3.16
C ASN A 158 0.81 -13.04 2.15
N SER A 159 0.66 -13.41 0.90
CA SER A 159 0.66 -12.47 -0.22
C SER A 159 -0.73 -11.92 -0.47
N ASP A 160 -0.85 -11.04 -1.47
CA ASP A 160 -2.11 -10.51 -1.94
C ASP A 160 -3.09 -11.62 -2.37
N SER A 161 -4.35 -11.47 -2.00
CA SER A 161 -5.42 -12.42 -2.31
C SER A 161 -6.72 -11.68 -2.64
N ARG A 162 -7.55 -12.31 -3.48
CA ARG A 162 -8.91 -11.82 -3.77
C ARG A 162 -9.87 -12.02 -2.59
N SER A 163 -9.53 -12.93 -1.69
CA SER A 163 -10.30 -13.20 -0.46
C SER A 163 -9.68 -12.39 0.67
N PRO A 164 -10.37 -11.35 1.17
CA PRO A 164 -9.81 -10.41 2.16
C PRO A 164 -9.35 -11.09 3.46
N GLU A 165 -10.02 -12.16 3.86
CA GLU A 165 -9.77 -12.90 5.10
C GLU A 165 -8.41 -13.63 5.13
N ILE A 166 -7.84 -13.92 3.95
CA ILE A 166 -6.53 -14.58 3.81
C ILE A 166 -5.50 -13.71 3.09
N ALA A 167 -5.86 -12.47 2.79
CA ALA A 167 -4.96 -11.53 2.17
C ALA A 167 -3.90 -11.05 3.17
N GLY A 168 -2.65 -10.95 2.72
CA GLY A 168 -1.54 -10.47 3.52
C GLY A 168 -0.74 -9.38 2.83
N ILE A 169 0.20 -8.79 3.57
CA ILE A 169 1.03 -7.67 3.09
C ILE A 169 2.42 -8.12 2.62
N TRP A 170 2.83 -9.35 2.90
CA TRP A 170 4.20 -9.81 2.67
C TRP A 170 4.63 -9.69 1.21
N GLY A 171 3.77 -10.10 0.30
CA GLY A 171 4.04 -9.97 -1.15
C GLY A 171 4.23 -8.52 -1.59
N ALA A 172 3.42 -7.60 -1.06
CA ALA A 172 3.55 -6.17 -1.34
C ALA A 172 4.83 -5.57 -0.75
N VAL A 173 5.23 -5.97 0.46
CA VAL A 173 6.48 -5.55 1.10
C VAL A 173 7.67 -6.00 0.27
N ILE A 174 7.75 -7.28 -0.06
CA ILE A 174 8.82 -7.85 -0.89
C ILE A 174 8.87 -7.18 -2.27
N GLY A 175 7.72 -7.03 -2.93
CA GLY A 175 7.64 -6.35 -4.23
C GLY A 175 8.13 -4.90 -4.17
N THR A 176 7.81 -4.17 -3.11
CA THR A 176 8.27 -2.80 -2.87
C THR A 176 9.77 -2.74 -2.65
N VAL A 177 10.32 -3.65 -1.81
CA VAL A 177 11.76 -3.72 -1.55
C VAL A 177 12.53 -4.00 -2.84
N TYR A 178 12.09 -4.96 -3.65
CA TYR A 178 12.72 -5.25 -4.94
C TYR A 178 12.61 -4.07 -5.91
N THR A 179 11.43 -3.46 -6.04
CA THR A 179 11.22 -2.35 -6.96
C THR A 179 12.09 -1.15 -6.58
N ILE A 180 12.07 -0.74 -5.32
CA ILE A 180 12.87 0.41 -4.85
C ILE A 180 14.36 0.07 -4.88
N GLY A 181 14.76 -1.12 -4.41
CA GLY A 181 16.15 -1.56 -4.39
C GLY A 181 16.76 -1.57 -5.80
N LEU A 182 16.05 -2.12 -6.78
CA LEU A 182 16.49 -2.11 -8.18
C LEU A 182 16.50 -0.70 -8.77
N ALA A 183 15.49 0.14 -8.47
CA ALA A 183 15.46 1.52 -8.94
C ALA A 183 16.67 2.32 -8.43
N VAL A 184 17.01 2.19 -7.15
CA VAL A 184 18.19 2.84 -6.56
C VAL A 184 19.48 2.26 -7.14
N LEU A 185 19.57 0.94 -7.29
CA LEU A 185 20.76 0.26 -7.86
C LEU A 185 21.08 0.76 -9.28
N PHE A 186 20.08 1.08 -10.08
CA PHE A 186 20.28 1.66 -11.43
C PHE A 186 20.47 3.16 -11.40
N ALA A 187 19.54 3.90 -10.75
CA ALA A 187 19.51 5.35 -10.84
C ALA A 187 20.64 6.03 -10.07
N PHE A 188 21.03 5.50 -8.88
CA PHE A 188 22.02 6.14 -8.04
C PHE A 188 23.43 6.14 -8.66
N PRO A 189 24.00 5.01 -9.12
CA PRO A 189 25.33 5.02 -9.75
C PRO A 189 25.36 5.86 -11.04
N ILE A 190 24.32 5.77 -11.86
CA ILE A 190 24.23 6.55 -13.11
C ILE A 190 24.11 8.04 -12.78
N GLY A 191 23.24 8.42 -11.85
CA GLY A 191 23.01 9.80 -11.47
C GLY A 191 24.22 10.46 -10.82
N VAL A 192 24.88 9.77 -9.88
CA VAL A 192 26.09 10.26 -9.21
C VAL A 192 27.25 10.32 -10.20
N GLY A 193 27.45 9.29 -11.03
CA GLY A 193 28.47 9.28 -12.06
C GLY A 193 28.31 10.42 -13.08
N CYS A 194 27.08 10.70 -13.52
CA CYS A 194 26.76 11.83 -14.37
C CYS A 194 27.07 13.16 -13.68
N ALA A 195 26.69 13.34 -12.42
CA ALA A 195 26.96 14.55 -11.64
C ALA A 195 28.46 14.80 -11.47
N THR A 196 29.22 13.75 -11.09
CA THR A 196 30.68 13.80 -10.93
C THR A 196 31.36 14.16 -12.26
N TYR A 197 30.93 13.53 -13.36
CA TYR A 197 31.47 13.86 -14.69
C TYR A 197 31.23 15.33 -15.04
N MET A 198 30.06 15.86 -14.76
CA MET A 198 29.71 17.25 -15.06
C MET A 198 30.45 18.28 -14.19
N GLU A 199 30.76 17.97 -12.94
CA GLU A 199 31.41 18.92 -12.02
C GLU A 199 32.93 18.78 -12.00
N GLU A 200 33.48 17.57 -12.05
CA GLU A 200 34.92 17.32 -11.92
C GLU A 200 35.64 17.40 -13.27
N PHE A 201 35.11 16.75 -14.30
CA PHE A 201 35.84 16.57 -15.54
C PHE A 201 35.61 17.71 -16.59
N GLN A 202 34.55 18.48 -16.44
CA GLN A 202 34.20 19.53 -17.42
C GLN A 202 34.33 20.96 -16.89
N THR A 203 34.97 21.17 -15.75
CA THR A 203 35.12 22.50 -15.14
C THR A 203 35.99 23.45 -15.95
N ARG A 204 36.90 22.94 -16.80
CA ARG A 204 37.90 23.77 -17.53
C ARG A 204 37.50 24.23 -18.94
N LYS A 205 36.53 23.62 -19.58
CA LYS A 205 36.01 24.06 -20.89
C LYS A 205 34.51 23.78 -20.99
N ARG A 206 33.73 24.83 -21.28
CA ARG A 206 32.31 24.71 -21.65
C ARG A 206 32.20 23.90 -22.94
N GLY A 207 31.98 22.59 -22.83
CA GLY A 207 31.87 21.70 -23.98
C GLY A 207 30.40 21.42 -24.30
N TRP A 208 30.10 21.21 -25.58
CA TRP A 208 28.75 20.89 -26.05
C TRP A 208 28.11 19.69 -25.35
N VAL A 209 28.91 18.73 -24.88
CA VAL A 209 28.45 17.55 -24.12
C VAL A 209 27.84 17.96 -22.80
N ARG A 210 28.47 18.89 -22.07
CA ARG A 210 27.92 19.40 -20.79
C ARG A 210 26.61 20.12 -21.02
N ASP A 211 26.58 21.03 -22.01
CA ASP A 211 25.35 21.79 -22.29
C ASP A 211 24.23 20.86 -22.76
N PHE A 212 24.54 19.83 -23.55
CA PHE A 212 23.60 18.81 -23.97
C PHE A 212 23.07 18.01 -22.77
N MET A 213 23.94 17.53 -21.84
CA MET A 213 23.54 16.80 -20.65
C MET A 213 22.68 17.69 -19.74
N GLU A 214 23.07 18.93 -19.50
CA GLU A 214 22.35 19.87 -18.64
C GLU A 214 20.94 20.18 -19.19
N ILE A 215 20.80 20.41 -20.47
CA ILE A 215 19.49 20.62 -21.13
C ILE A 215 18.64 19.38 -21.02
N ASN A 216 19.19 18.19 -21.28
CA ASN A 216 18.42 16.96 -21.20
C ASN A 216 17.98 16.63 -19.75
N ILE A 217 18.85 16.81 -18.75
CA ILE A 217 18.50 16.58 -17.34
C ILE A 217 17.38 17.54 -16.91
N ASN A 218 17.48 18.82 -17.29
CA ASN A 218 16.45 19.79 -16.96
C ASN A 218 15.12 19.48 -17.68
N ASN A 219 15.18 19.06 -18.94
CA ASN A 219 14.00 18.63 -19.70
C ASN A 219 13.35 17.40 -19.07
N LEU A 220 14.14 16.38 -18.71
CA LEU A 220 13.63 15.19 -18.00
C LEU A 220 12.99 15.57 -16.67
N ALA A 221 13.62 16.47 -15.89
CA ALA A 221 13.05 16.93 -14.61
C ALA A 221 11.72 17.69 -14.77
N ALA A 222 11.47 18.30 -15.92
CA ALA A 222 10.25 19.02 -16.23
C ALA A 222 9.09 18.12 -16.73
N VAL A 223 9.36 16.85 -17.05
CA VAL A 223 8.35 15.91 -17.56
C VAL A 223 7.42 15.49 -16.42
N PRO A 224 6.08 15.60 -16.58
CA PRO A 224 5.12 15.09 -15.61
C PRO A 224 5.30 13.58 -15.34
N SER A 225 5.25 13.17 -14.08
CA SER A 225 5.49 11.78 -13.66
C SER A 225 4.61 10.74 -14.37
N ILE A 226 3.40 11.13 -14.78
CA ILE A 226 2.47 10.24 -15.52
C ILE A 226 3.06 9.81 -16.88
N VAL A 227 3.88 10.66 -17.52
CA VAL A 227 4.50 10.35 -18.81
C VAL A 227 5.51 9.21 -18.67
N TYR A 228 6.25 9.16 -17.55
CA TYR A 228 7.16 8.04 -17.25
C TYR A 228 6.41 6.72 -17.08
N GLY A 229 5.23 6.76 -16.43
CA GLY A 229 4.37 5.58 -16.34
C GLY A 229 3.88 5.09 -17.70
N LEU A 230 3.46 6.01 -18.57
CA LEU A 230 3.07 5.70 -19.95
C LEU A 230 4.24 5.16 -20.78
N LEU A 231 5.44 5.72 -20.58
CA LEU A 231 6.65 5.24 -21.25
C LEU A 231 7.00 3.82 -20.79
N GLY A 232 6.91 3.54 -19.49
CA GLY A 232 7.07 2.19 -18.95
C GLY A 232 6.09 1.21 -19.56
N LEU A 233 4.80 1.58 -19.67
CA LEU A 233 3.78 0.77 -20.32
C LEU A 233 4.07 0.54 -21.81
N ALA A 234 4.39 1.59 -22.54
CA ALA A 234 4.58 1.52 -23.99
C ALA A 234 5.88 0.79 -24.37
N VAL A 235 6.98 1.09 -23.70
CA VAL A 235 8.30 0.57 -24.05
C VAL A 235 8.56 -0.76 -23.35
N LEU A 236 8.46 -0.82 -22.03
CA LEU A 236 8.87 -2.04 -21.30
C LEU A 236 7.86 -3.17 -21.47
N ILE A 237 6.57 -2.87 -21.38
CA ILE A 237 5.53 -3.90 -21.44
C ILE A 237 5.17 -4.21 -22.90
N ASN A 238 4.82 -3.20 -23.72
CA ASN A 238 4.30 -3.47 -25.06
C ASN A 238 5.41 -3.75 -26.09
N PHE A 239 6.55 -3.03 -26.03
CA PHE A 239 7.63 -3.22 -26.99
C PHE A 239 8.58 -4.35 -26.58
N PHE A 240 9.05 -4.37 -25.32
CA PHE A 240 9.93 -5.44 -24.83
C PHE A 240 9.18 -6.68 -24.34
N GLY A 241 7.85 -6.67 -24.26
CA GLY A 241 7.03 -7.81 -23.86
C GLY A 241 7.19 -8.21 -22.39
N MET A 242 7.63 -7.31 -21.52
CA MET A 242 7.83 -7.63 -20.12
C MET A 242 6.51 -7.83 -19.37
N PRO A 243 6.46 -8.78 -18.40
CA PRO A 243 5.26 -8.98 -17.59
C PRO A 243 4.87 -7.72 -16.81
N ARG A 244 3.59 -7.37 -16.80
CA ARG A 244 3.06 -6.20 -16.08
C ARG A 244 3.34 -6.22 -14.58
N SER A 245 3.41 -7.40 -13.99
CA SER A 245 3.68 -7.62 -12.56
C SER A 245 5.18 -7.70 -12.23
N ALA A 246 6.08 -7.52 -13.19
CA ALA A 246 7.50 -7.58 -12.94
C ALA A 246 7.98 -6.33 -12.17
N SER A 247 8.59 -6.52 -11.01
CA SER A 247 9.20 -5.44 -10.23
C SER A 247 10.25 -4.64 -11.02
N LEU A 248 10.88 -5.27 -12.01
CA LEU A 248 11.84 -4.64 -12.90
C LEU A 248 11.21 -3.51 -13.75
N VAL A 249 9.98 -3.69 -14.23
CA VAL A 249 9.26 -2.63 -14.98
C VAL A 249 9.07 -1.39 -14.12
N GLY A 250 8.57 -1.59 -12.89
CA GLY A 250 8.44 -0.52 -11.91
C GLY A 250 9.77 0.13 -11.56
N ALA A 251 10.81 -0.68 -11.34
CA ALA A 251 12.14 -0.23 -10.97
C ALA A 251 12.79 0.65 -12.04
N VAL A 252 12.76 0.24 -13.30
CA VAL A 252 13.32 1.02 -14.41
C VAL A 252 12.54 2.32 -14.60
N THR A 253 11.20 2.25 -14.56
CA THR A 253 10.34 3.44 -14.70
C THR A 253 10.61 4.46 -13.58
N LEU A 254 10.65 4.01 -12.33
CA LEU A 254 10.97 4.84 -11.17
C LEU A 254 12.42 5.36 -11.23
N GLY A 255 13.36 4.52 -11.65
CA GLY A 255 14.76 4.88 -11.79
C GLY A 255 14.95 6.04 -12.77
N ILE A 256 14.32 6.00 -13.95
CA ILE A 256 14.36 7.08 -14.93
C ILE A 256 13.69 8.35 -14.38
N LEU A 257 12.57 8.21 -13.66
CA LEU A 257 11.87 9.33 -13.04
C LEU A 257 12.73 10.06 -12.00
N VAL A 258 13.47 9.32 -11.16
CA VAL A 258 14.25 9.86 -10.04
C VAL A 258 15.64 10.32 -10.48
N LEU A 259 16.14 9.79 -11.59
CA LEU A 259 17.49 10.06 -12.10
C LEU A 259 17.83 11.56 -12.19
N PRO A 260 17.00 12.46 -12.75
CA PRO A 260 17.30 13.90 -12.79
C PRO A 260 17.46 14.51 -11.41
N VAL A 261 16.63 14.09 -10.44
CA VAL A 261 16.68 14.56 -9.06
C VAL A 261 17.99 14.16 -8.40
N ILE A 262 18.45 12.92 -8.62
CA ILE A 262 19.74 12.43 -8.10
C ILE A 262 20.87 13.24 -8.70
N VAL A 263 20.88 13.48 -10.01
CA VAL A 263 21.94 14.26 -10.68
C VAL A 263 22.00 15.68 -10.11
N ILE A 264 20.87 16.38 -10.02
CA ILE A 264 20.82 17.78 -9.52
C ILE A 264 21.29 17.83 -8.05
N SER A 265 20.81 16.90 -7.23
CA SER A 265 21.19 16.84 -5.81
C SER A 265 22.67 16.53 -5.62
N ALA A 266 23.20 15.55 -6.35
CA ALA A 266 24.62 15.19 -6.30
C ALA A 266 25.52 16.35 -6.79
N ARG A 267 25.15 17.04 -7.88
CA ARG A 267 25.87 18.24 -8.35
C ARG A 267 25.89 19.33 -7.27
N THR A 268 24.75 19.59 -6.64
CA THR A 268 24.68 20.60 -5.56
C THR A 268 25.59 20.21 -4.40
N ALA A 269 25.60 18.93 -4.00
CA ALA A 269 26.49 18.44 -2.95
C ALA A 269 27.97 18.58 -3.33
N LEU A 270 28.37 18.20 -4.54
CA LEU A 270 29.74 18.32 -5.00
C LEU A 270 30.23 19.79 -5.00
N ARG A 271 29.38 20.73 -5.36
CA ARG A 271 29.72 22.17 -5.35
C ARG A 271 29.93 22.75 -3.92
N THR A 272 29.43 22.10 -2.89
CA THR A 272 29.62 22.55 -1.50
C THR A 272 30.97 22.12 -0.92
N VAL A 273 31.68 21.20 -1.58
CA VAL A 273 33.01 20.75 -1.16
C VAL A 273 34.04 21.81 -1.51
N PRO A 274 34.83 22.32 -0.55
CA PRO A 274 35.90 23.29 -0.84
C PRO A 274 36.97 22.72 -1.78
N GLN A 275 37.39 23.50 -2.77
CA GLN A 275 38.39 23.07 -3.78
C GLN A 275 39.82 22.88 -3.22
N HIS A 276 40.04 23.03 -1.92
CA HIS A 276 41.34 22.96 -1.28
C HIS A 276 41.52 21.69 -0.41
N ILE A 277 40.71 20.68 -0.62
CA ILE A 277 40.89 19.35 0.01
C ILE A 277 41.44 18.37 -1.09
#